data_05389e6e6bd4ac0a4396d9136d2cc1c3
#
_entry.id   05389e6e6bd4ac0a4396d9136d2cc1c3
#
_cell.length_a   1.000
_cell.length_b   1.000
_cell.length_c   1.000
_cell.angle_alpha   90.00
_cell.angle_beta   90.00
_cell.angle_gamma   90.00
#
_symmetry.space_group_name_H-M   'P 1'
#
loop_
_entity.id
_entity.type
_entity.pdbx_description
1 polymer ?
#
loop_
_entity_poly.entity_id
_entity_poly.type
_entity_poly.pdbx_seq_one_letter_code
_entity_poly.pdbx_strand_id
1 'polypeptide(L)'
;MKKKKHFPYIIGAVILAAIILSWVGYLFIEHEEYVSTNDAFIDTYRIDLSPDILGRVIELKVDEGDHVRQGDVVAILQQDIFVSQKMEAEAALESANKEMAVQKAHYEKIQNDYARALKGIQDQIISPQTFDHVQKDYEMAEASYNKAIADTDLAKARITLINTYLNHTFIHAPFDGVIAKRWIFTGDVMRPGQSLFTMYDRQKVWVQANLSERKIERIKLGNPVEITVDAYPGRKFYGKVFTIKSAAASQFSVIPQNNATGNYTKVAQRIPIKITLDAATSDPSLYLFPGMNVEVKVQVGKRS
;
A
#
# COMPACT_ATOMS: atom_id res chain seq x y z
N MET A 1 -87.48 1.30 -22.16
CA MET A 1 -86.65 1.65 -21.03
C MET A 1 -85.62 0.52 -20.75
N LYS A 2 -84.41 0.57 -21.35
CA LYS A 2 -83.32 -0.38 -21.11
C LYS A 2 -81.99 0.41 -21.09
N LYS A 3 -81.67 1.08 -19.96
CA LYS A 3 -80.42 1.78 -19.81
C LYS A 3 -79.96 1.71 -18.30
N LYS A 4 -79.56 0.54 -17.79
CA LYS A 4 -78.99 0.45 -16.45
C LYS A 4 -78.01 -0.70 -16.20
N LYS A 5 -77.52 -1.43 -17.20
CA LYS A 5 -76.60 -2.58 -16.98
C LYS A 5 -75.08 -2.27 -17.12
N HIS A 6 -74.68 -1.12 -17.65
CA HIS A 6 -73.29 -0.85 -17.92
C HIS A 6 -72.60 0.04 -16.84
N PHE A 7 -73.37 0.61 -15.92
CA PHE A 7 -72.88 1.54 -14.91
C PHE A 7 -71.84 0.88 -13.97
N PRO A 8 -71.99 -0.35 -13.43
CA PRO A 8 -71.00 -0.98 -12.60
C PRO A 8 -69.70 -1.34 -13.36
N TYR A 9 -69.75 -1.65 -14.63
CA TYR A 9 -68.58 -1.93 -15.48
C TYR A 9 -67.75 -0.66 -15.75
N ILE A 10 -68.39 0.48 -15.93
CA ILE A 10 -67.72 1.78 -16.09
C ILE A 10 -66.99 2.19 -14.81
N ILE A 11 -67.62 2.01 -13.63
CA ILE A 11 -66.96 2.29 -12.36
C ILE A 11 -65.75 1.37 -12.14
N GLY A 12 -65.88 0.07 -12.43
CA GLY A 12 -64.79 -0.89 -12.37
C GLY A 12 -63.61 -0.52 -13.29
N ALA A 13 -63.92 -0.09 -14.53
CA ALA A 13 -62.89 0.36 -15.48
C ALA A 13 -62.16 1.64 -15.03
N VAL A 14 -62.89 2.60 -14.45
CA VAL A 14 -62.29 3.83 -13.88
C VAL A 14 -61.38 3.55 -12.70
N ILE A 15 -61.79 2.64 -11.79
CA ILE A 15 -60.96 2.24 -10.65
C ILE A 15 -59.68 1.53 -11.13
N LEU A 16 -59.81 0.63 -12.10
CA LEU A 16 -58.67 -0.09 -12.70
C LEU A 16 -57.70 0.89 -13.37
N ALA A 17 -58.21 1.86 -14.14
CA ALA A 17 -57.42 2.92 -14.77
C ALA A 17 -56.69 3.80 -13.73
N ALA A 18 -57.36 4.14 -12.63
CA ALA A 18 -56.73 4.93 -11.52
C ALA A 18 -55.63 4.14 -10.83
N ILE A 19 -55.77 2.83 -10.62
CA ILE A 19 -54.74 1.95 -10.06
C ILE A 19 -53.54 1.88 -11.01
N ILE A 20 -53.77 1.69 -12.32
CA ILE A 20 -52.71 1.63 -13.32
C ILE A 20 -51.97 2.98 -13.41
N LEU A 21 -52.68 4.10 -13.42
CA LEU A 21 -52.09 5.44 -13.40
C LEU A 21 -51.28 5.70 -12.14
N SER A 22 -51.78 5.28 -10.98
CA SER A 22 -51.04 5.40 -9.70
C SER A 22 -49.79 4.55 -9.73
N TRP A 23 -49.85 3.33 -10.27
CA TRP A 23 -48.68 2.44 -10.38
C TRP A 23 -47.65 2.95 -11.38
N VAL A 24 -48.09 3.44 -12.54
CA VAL A 24 -47.19 4.09 -13.52
C VAL A 24 -46.56 5.35 -12.95
N GLY A 25 -47.35 6.17 -12.22
CA GLY A 25 -46.82 7.35 -11.50
C GLY A 25 -45.78 7.00 -10.48
N TYR A 26 -46.01 5.93 -9.69
CA TYR A 26 -45.03 5.42 -8.72
C TYR A 26 -43.72 4.97 -9.39
N LEU A 27 -43.81 4.20 -10.47
CA LEU A 27 -42.64 3.75 -11.23
C LEU A 27 -41.85 4.94 -11.84
N PHE A 28 -42.56 5.97 -12.27
CA PHE A 28 -41.97 7.19 -12.84
C PHE A 28 -41.17 8.00 -11.78
N ILE A 29 -41.73 8.13 -10.56
CA ILE A 29 -41.09 8.80 -9.43
C ILE A 29 -39.85 8.04 -9.00
N GLU A 30 -39.93 6.69 -8.90
CA GLU A 30 -38.77 5.86 -8.53
C GLU A 30 -37.63 5.97 -9.55
N HIS A 31 -37.97 6.09 -10.85
CA HIS A 31 -36.98 6.27 -11.91
C HIS A 31 -36.31 7.65 -11.90
N GLU A 32 -37.03 8.67 -11.42
CA GLU A 32 -36.48 10.04 -11.29
C GLU A 32 -35.60 10.22 -10.03
N GLU A 33 -35.84 9.51 -8.95
CA GLU A 33 -35.14 9.68 -7.68
C GLU A 33 -33.86 8.83 -7.56
N TYR A 34 -33.72 7.76 -8.35
CA TYR A 34 -32.59 6.84 -8.25
C TYR A 34 -31.85 6.65 -9.58
N VAL A 35 -30.55 6.54 -9.47
CA VAL A 35 -29.66 6.10 -10.55
C VAL A 35 -29.08 4.74 -10.17
N SER A 36 -29.45 3.70 -10.90
CA SER A 36 -28.98 2.34 -10.63
C SER A 36 -27.98 1.85 -11.67
N THR A 37 -27.09 0.95 -11.23
CA THR A 37 -26.23 0.13 -12.08
C THR A 37 -25.96 -1.22 -11.42
N ASN A 38 -25.90 -2.26 -12.26
CA ASN A 38 -25.43 -3.61 -11.90
C ASN A 38 -23.95 -3.85 -12.29
N ASP A 39 -23.32 -2.86 -12.95
CA ASP A 39 -21.88 -2.89 -13.23
C ASP A 39 -21.13 -2.29 -12.07
N ALA A 40 -21.11 -3.04 -10.96
CA ALA A 40 -20.43 -2.65 -9.74
C ALA A 40 -19.90 -3.88 -9.01
N PHE A 41 -18.81 -3.70 -8.29
CA PHE A 41 -18.17 -4.76 -7.52
C PHE A 41 -17.48 -4.19 -6.26
N ILE A 42 -17.28 -5.07 -5.31
CA ILE A 42 -16.50 -4.75 -4.11
C ILE A 42 -15.02 -4.70 -4.49
N ASP A 43 -14.32 -3.67 -4.04
CA ASP A 43 -12.89 -3.47 -4.26
C ASP A 43 -12.21 -3.05 -2.96
N THR A 44 -10.89 -3.22 -2.88
CA THR A 44 -10.08 -2.85 -1.74
C THR A 44 -8.66 -2.49 -2.17
N TYR A 45 -7.82 -2.06 -1.22
CA TYR A 45 -6.40 -1.92 -1.48
C TYR A 45 -5.74 -3.28 -1.66
N ARG A 46 -5.06 -3.43 -2.78
CA ARG A 46 -4.28 -4.59 -3.16
C ARG A 46 -2.82 -4.21 -3.25
N ILE A 47 -1.96 -5.06 -2.71
CA ILE A 47 -0.52 -4.99 -2.92
C ILE A 47 0.01 -6.36 -3.34
N ASP A 48 0.96 -6.34 -4.26
CA ASP A 48 1.74 -7.52 -4.61
C ASP A 48 3.07 -7.42 -3.84
N LEU A 49 3.25 -8.32 -2.87
CA LEU A 49 4.46 -8.40 -2.06
C LEU A 49 5.61 -8.92 -2.92
N SER A 50 6.73 -8.22 -2.92
CA SER A 50 7.93 -8.59 -3.67
C SER A 50 9.16 -8.45 -2.78
N PRO A 51 10.24 -9.20 -3.01
CA PRO A 51 11.49 -9.01 -2.31
C PRO A 51 12.22 -7.77 -2.79
N ASP A 52 13.01 -7.17 -1.92
CA ASP A 52 13.90 -6.05 -2.25
C ASP A 52 15.27 -6.52 -2.76
N ILE A 53 15.60 -7.79 -2.54
CA ILE A 53 16.88 -8.39 -2.92
C ILE A 53 16.66 -9.69 -3.69
N LEU A 54 17.65 -10.06 -4.50
CA LEU A 54 17.72 -11.38 -5.14
C LEU A 54 17.97 -12.45 -4.07
N GLY A 55 17.15 -13.51 -4.06
CA GLY A 55 17.36 -14.62 -3.15
C GLY A 55 16.49 -15.83 -3.46
N ARG A 56 16.90 -17.00 -2.94
CA ARG A 56 16.09 -18.22 -2.98
C ARG A 56 15.13 -18.22 -1.79
N VAL A 57 13.88 -18.56 -2.03
CA VAL A 57 12.87 -18.74 -0.98
C VAL A 57 13.18 -20.05 -0.22
N ILE A 58 13.45 -19.93 1.08
CA ILE A 58 13.69 -21.09 1.96
C ILE A 58 12.41 -21.51 2.64
N GLU A 59 11.60 -20.54 3.08
CA GLU A 59 10.41 -20.83 3.84
C GLU A 59 9.29 -19.85 3.50
N LEU A 60 8.09 -20.38 3.37
CA LEU A 60 6.85 -19.62 3.30
C LEU A 60 6.13 -19.82 4.64
N LYS A 61 5.84 -18.74 5.35
CA LYS A 61 5.19 -18.77 6.67
C LYS A 61 3.67 -18.77 6.58
N VAL A 62 3.14 -18.40 5.40
CA VAL A 62 1.71 -18.22 5.15
C VAL A 62 1.32 -18.83 3.82
N ASP A 63 0.03 -19.14 3.67
CA ASP A 63 -0.57 -19.63 2.43
C ASP A 63 -1.80 -18.81 2.02
N GLU A 64 -2.39 -19.13 0.89
CA GLU A 64 -3.61 -18.50 0.38
C GLU A 64 -4.76 -18.65 1.40
N GLY A 65 -5.44 -17.53 1.68
CA GLY A 65 -6.51 -17.45 2.67
C GLY A 65 -6.06 -17.09 4.09
N ASP A 66 -4.77 -17.10 4.38
CA ASP A 66 -4.26 -16.77 5.71
C ASP A 66 -4.41 -15.28 6.04
N HIS A 67 -4.74 -15.04 7.30
CA HIS A 67 -4.78 -13.71 7.89
C HIS A 67 -3.41 -13.33 8.44
N VAL A 68 -2.93 -12.15 8.04
CA VAL A 68 -1.66 -11.60 8.49
C VAL A 68 -1.85 -10.22 9.11
N ARG A 69 -1.01 -9.89 10.08
CA ARG A 69 -0.93 -8.57 10.70
C ARG A 69 0.23 -7.79 10.11
N GLN A 70 0.16 -6.48 10.21
CA GLN A 70 1.28 -5.62 9.86
C GLN A 70 2.55 -6.04 10.61
N GLY A 71 3.64 -6.26 9.85
CA GLY A 71 4.92 -6.68 10.38
C GLY A 71 5.12 -8.19 10.49
N ASP A 72 4.10 -9.02 10.28
CA ASP A 72 4.26 -10.47 10.24
C ASP A 72 5.19 -10.89 9.10
N VAL A 73 6.08 -11.85 9.37
CA VAL A 73 6.95 -12.44 8.35
C VAL A 73 6.14 -13.42 7.51
N VAL A 74 6.05 -13.16 6.20
CA VAL A 74 5.29 -14.00 5.25
C VAL A 74 6.19 -14.97 4.49
N ALA A 75 7.46 -14.61 4.28
CA ALA A 75 8.45 -15.48 3.63
C ALA A 75 9.86 -15.15 4.11
N ILE A 76 10.76 -16.13 3.99
CA ILE A 76 12.18 -16.01 4.34
C ILE A 76 13.01 -16.41 3.12
N LEU A 77 13.94 -15.54 2.73
CA LEU A 77 14.94 -15.80 1.72
C LEU A 77 16.22 -16.38 2.33
N GLN A 78 17.06 -17.00 1.50
CA GLN A 78 18.34 -17.57 1.88
C GLN A 78 19.28 -16.51 2.47
N GLN A 79 19.84 -16.81 3.64
CA GLN A 79 20.60 -15.86 4.48
C GLN A 79 22.10 -16.18 4.54
N ASP A 80 22.51 -17.38 4.16
CA ASP A 80 23.86 -17.93 4.43
C ASP A 80 24.99 -17.01 3.99
N ILE A 81 24.85 -16.39 2.82
CA ILE A 81 25.84 -15.45 2.27
C ILE A 81 25.96 -14.21 3.17
N PHE A 82 24.83 -13.63 3.58
CA PHE A 82 24.82 -12.42 4.40
C PHE A 82 25.30 -12.71 5.83
N VAL A 83 24.98 -13.87 6.38
CA VAL A 83 25.49 -14.31 7.68
C VAL A 83 27.02 -14.44 7.64
N SER A 84 27.56 -15.07 6.58
CA SER A 84 29.02 -15.19 6.41
C SER A 84 29.68 -13.82 6.23
N GLN A 85 29.10 -12.92 5.44
CA GLN A 85 29.59 -11.56 5.28
C GLN A 85 29.54 -10.76 6.58
N LYS A 86 28.51 -10.97 7.42
CA LYS A 86 28.42 -10.35 8.74
C LYS A 86 29.55 -10.78 9.65
N MET A 87 29.83 -12.07 9.70
CA MET A 87 30.95 -12.61 10.50
C MET A 87 32.31 -12.04 10.04
N GLU A 88 32.52 -11.91 8.74
CA GLU A 88 33.71 -11.25 8.18
C GLU A 88 33.81 -9.79 8.61
N ALA A 89 32.71 -9.03 8.49
CA ALA A 89 32.68 -7.61 8.88
C ALA A 89 32.86 -7.41 10.39
N GLU A 90 32.33 -8.32 11.22
CA GLU A 90 32.53 -8.31 12.67
C GLU A 90 33.99 -8.55 13.04
N ALA A 91 34.68 -9.49 12.37
CA ALA A 91 36.11 -9.71 12.55
C ALA A 91 36.97 -8.51 12.11
N ALA A 92 36.56 -7.84 11.00
CA ALA A 92 37.21 -6.61 10.55
C ALA A 92 37.03 -5.47 11.56
N LEU A 93 35.87 -5.33 12.18
CA LEU A 93 35.61 -4.35 13.24
C LEU A 93 36.48 -4.63 14.48
N GLU A 94 36.60 -5.89 14.88
CA GLU A 94 37.46 -6.28 16.00
C GLU A 94 38.94 -5.91 15.73
N SER A 95 39.42 -6.15 14.50
CA SER A 95 40.76 -5.77 14.07
C SER A 95 40.96 -4.24 14.12
N ALA A 96 39.99 -3.46 13.57
CA ALA A 96 40.05 -2.00 13.61
C ALA A 96 40.03 -1.44 15.05
N ASN A 97 39.25 -2.03 15.95
CA ASN A 97 39.22 -1.64 17.36
C ASN A 97 40.58 -1.89 18.06
N LYS A 98 41.25 -3.00 17.75
CA LYS A 98 42.58 -3.28 18.29
C LYS A 98 43.63 -2.28 17.77
N GLU A 99 43.58 -1.95 16.47
CA GLU A 99 44.45 -0.95 15.87
C GLU A 99 44.19 0.45 16.50
N MET A 100 42.92 0.83 16.65
CA MET A 100 42.56 2.09 17.33
C MET A 100 43.13 2.14 18.77
N ALA A 101 43.08 1.01 19.49
CA ALA A 101 43.68 0.96 20.84
C ALA A 101 45.21 1.15 20.85
N VAL A 102 45.90 0.60 19.84
CA VAL A 102 47.37 0.81 19.66
C VAL A 102 47.68 2.28 19.36
N GLN A 103 46.94 2.87 18.40
CA GLN A 103 47.13 4.27 18.02
C GLN A 103 46.78 5.23 19.17
N LYS A 104 45.77 4.90 19.96
CA LYS A 104 45.37 5.64 21.17
C LYS A 104 46.51 5.64 22.19
N ALA A 105 47.09 4.48 22.50
CA ALA A 105 48.19 4.38 23.45
C ALA A 105 49.44 5.15 22.97
N HIS A 106 49.70 5.12 21.64
CA HIS A 106 50.78 5.91 21.05
C HIS A 106 50.50 7.40 21.17
N TYR A 107 49.32 7.86 20.84
CA TYR A 107 48.89 9.27 20.97
C TYR A 107 49.01 9.76 22.41
N GLU A 108 48.51 8.99 23.39
CA GLU A 108 48.60 9.35 24.82
C GLU A 108 50.05 9.48 25.29
N LYS A 109 50.95 8.61 24.81
CA LYS A 109 52.39 8.72 25.09
C LYS A 109 52.96 10.04 24.55
N ILE A 110 52.76 10.32 23.26
CA ILE A 110 53.28 11.53 22.61
C ILE A 110 52.66 12.80 23.19
N GLN A 111 51.36 12.77 23.56
CA GLN A 111 50.68 13.86 24.24
C GLN A 111 51.39 14.22 25.57
N ASN A 112 51.80 13.21 26.34
CA ASN A 112 52.55 13.43 27.58
C ASN A 112 53.95 14.00 27.31
N ASP A 113 54.63 13.57 26.22
CA ASP A 113 55.92 14.09 25.81
C ASP A 113 55.81 15.56 25.38
N TYR A 114 54.76 15.89 24.57
CA TYR A 114 54.48 17.27 24.19
C TYR A 114 54.18 18.18 25.38
N ALA A 115 53.38 17.70 26.36
CA ALA A 115 53.09 18.46 27.58
C ALA A 115 54.36 18.77 28.40
N ARG A 116 55.35 17.83 28.43
CA ARG A 116 56.69 18.07 29.06
C ARG A 116 57.50 19.05 28.26
N ALA A 117 57.54 18.94 26.95
CA ALA A 117 58.27 19.85 26.08
C ALA A 117 57.69 21.28 26.13
N LEU A 118 56.37 21.44 26.25
CA LEU A 118 55.73 22.75 26.43
C LEU A 118 56.20 23.46 27.69
N LYS A 119 56.36 22.73 28.78
CA LYS A 119 56.97 23.29 30.00
C LYS A 119 58.45 23.60 29.80
N GLY A 120 59.25 22.71 29.19
CA GLY A 120 60.66 22.87 28.93
C GLY A 120 60.99 24.07 28.05
N ILE A 121 60.16 24.43 27.07
CA ILE A 121 60.36 25.64 26.25
C ILE A 121 60.03 26.91 27.03
N GLN A 122 59.01 26.88 27.90
CA GLN A 122 58.70 28.00 28.82
C GLN A 122 59.80 28.29 29.81
N ASP A 123 60.40 27.23 30.34
CA ASP A 123 61.51 27.30 31.30
C ASP A 123 62.89 27.50 30.62
N GLN A 124 62.93 27.65 29.29
CA GLN A 124 64.13 27.80 28.44
C GLN A 124 65.13 26.63 28.58
N ILE A 125 64.65 25.44 28.90
CA ILE A 125 65.46 24.22 29.07
C ILE A 125 65.72 23.52 27.72
N ILE A 126 64.79 23.65 26.72
CA ILE A 126 64.91 23.04 25.39
C ILE A 126 64.97 24.10 24.29
N SER A 127 65.54 23.73 23.12
CA SER A 127 65.67 24.63 21.99
C SER A 127 64.28 24.73 21.24
N PRO A 128 64.00 25.86 20.55
CA PRO A 128 62.82 26.01 19.71
C PRO A 128 62.73 24.92 18.65
N GLN A 129 63.84 24.49 18.09
CA GLN A 129 63.87 23.40 17.10
C GLN A 129 63.44 22.07 17.71
N THR A 130 63.87 21.75 18.93
CA THR A 130 63.43 20.52 19.63
C THR A 130 61.93 20.55 19.92
N PHE A 131 61.44 21.71 20.33
CA PHE A 131 60.01 21.86 20.58
C PHE A 131 59.17 21.67 19.29
N ASP A 132 59.60 22.24 18.16
CA ASP A 132 58.95 22.10 16.87
C ASP A 132 58.85 20.62 16.45
N HIS A 133 59.92 19.84 16.62
CA HIS A 133 59.90 18.40 16.36
C HIS A 133 58.85 17.66 17.20
N VAL A 134 58.82 17.90 18.50
CA VAL A 134 57.86 17.26 19.41
C VAL A 134 56.44 17.68 19.09
N GLN A 135 56.22 18.93 18.69
CA GLN A 135 54.92 19.40 18.24
C GLN A 135 54.48 18.68 16.96
N LYS A 136 55.36 18.50 15.97
CA LYS A 136 55.04 17.77 14.76
C LYS A 136 54.76 16.28 15.03
N ASP A 137 55.50 15.66 15.95
CA ASP A 137 55.24 14.28 16.37
C ASP A 137 53.85 14.15 17.02
N TYR A 138 53.46 15.14 17.84
CA TYR A 138 52.10 15.18 18.43
C TYR A 138 51.02 15.29 17.36
N GLU A 139 51.15 16.24 16.42
CA GLU A 139 50.23 16.43 15.31
C GLU A 139 50.08 15.15 14.47
N MET A 140 51.18 14.43 14.20
CA MET A 140 51.16 13.15 13.47
C MET A 140 50.47 12.03 14.26
N ALA A 141 50.74 11.93 15.58
CA ALA A 141 50.10 10.91 16.41
C ALA A 141 48.61 11.15 16.57
N GLU A 142 48.18 12.42 16.70
CA GLU A 142 46.77 12.81 16.72
C GLU A 142 46.08 12.45 15.41
N ALA A 143 46.67 12.78 14.27
CA ALA A 143 46.14 12.44 12.97
C ALA A 143 46.02 10.93 12.74
N SER A 144 47.00 10.14 13.23
CA SER A 144 47.01 8.68 13.15
C SER A 144 45.90 8.07 14.01
N TYR A 145 45.69 8.58 15.22
CA TYR A 145 44.61 8.15 16.10
C TYR A 145 43.22 8.49 15.50
N ASN A 146 43.05 9.71 14.98
CA ASN A 146 41.83 10.13 14.33
C ASN A 146 41.52 9.27 13.09
N LYS A 147 42.53 8.88 12.31
CA LYS A 147 42.39 7.94 11.21
C LYS A 147 41.90 6.58 11.73
N ALA A 148 42.46 6.03 12.78
CA ALA A 148 42.04 4.74 13.34
C ALA A 148 40.57 4.77 13.86
N ILE A 149 40.10 5.90 14.39
CA ILE A 149 38.71 6.13 14.74
C ILE A 149 37.85 6.03 13.49
N ALA A 150 38.21 6.74 12.41
CA ALA A 150 37.47 6.73 11.16
C ALA A 150 37.44 5.33 10.52
N ASP A 151 38.52 4.57 10.57
CA ASP A 151 38.59 3.17 10.09
C ASP A 151 37.63 2.26 10.89
N THR A 152 37.53 2.47 12.21
CA THR A 152 36.56 1.77 13.09
C THR A 152 35.12 2.11 12.72
N ASP A 153 34.81 3.37 12.44
CA ASP A 153 33.47 3.80 12.05
C ASP A 153 33.08 3.29 10.67
N LEU A 154 34.06 3.19 9.75
CA LEU A 154 33.85 2.52 8.45
C LEU A 154 33.46 1.04 8.63
N ALA A 155 34.15 0.32 9.51
CA ALA A 155 33.86 -1.09 9.80
C ALA A 155 32.45 -1.26 10.41
N LYS A 156 32.04 -0.37 11.33
CA LYS A 156 30.67 -0.35 11.88
C LYS A 156 29.61 -0.11 10.79
N ALA A 157 29.87 0.86 9.91
CA ALA A 157 28.96 1.15 8.79
C ALA A 157 28.78 -0.07 7.87
N ARG A 158 29.87 -0.85 7.67
CA ARG A 158 29.79 -2.09 6.88
C ARG A 158 28.86 -3.13 7.52
N ILE A 159 28.93 -3.32 8.83
CA ILE A 159 28.02 -4.22 9.57
C ILE A 159 26.58 -3.74 9.46
N THR A 160 26.35 -2.44 9.57
CA THR A 160 25.00 -1.86 9.42
C THR A 160 24.41 -2.17 8.05
N LEU A 161 25.21 -2.02 6.99
CA LEU A 161 24.79 -2.36 5.63
C LEU A 161 24.40 -3.84 5.50
N ILE A 162 25.21 -4.75 6.04
CA ILE A 162 24.93 -6.18 5.96
C ILE A 162 23.68 -6.55 6.77
N ASN A 163 23.49 -5.94 7.94
CA ASN A 163 22.26 -6.12 8.73
C ASN A 163 21.01 -5.65 7.96
N THR A 164 21.12 -4.58 7.17
CA THR A 164 20.04 -4.15 6.28
C THR A 164 19.72 -5.23 5.24
N TYR A 165 20.71 -5.83 4.59
CA TYR A 165 20.48 -6.94 3.66
C TYR A 165 19.89 -8.17 4.36
N LEU A 166 20.33 -8.51 5.58
CA LEU A 166 19.72 -9.57 6.37
C LEU A 166 18.25 -9.28 6.69
N ASN A 167 17.91 -8.05 7.04
CA ASN A 167 16.52 -7.67 7.26
C ASN A 167 15.68 -7.81 5.99
N HIS A 168 16.22 -7.48 4.81
CA HIS A 168 15.54 -7.67 3.52
C HIS A 168 15.34 -9.14 3.13
N THR A 169 15.97 -10.09 3.83
CA THR A 169 15.67 -11.53 3.63
C THR A 169 14.35 -11.95 4.26
N PHE A 170 13.82 -11.18 5.20
CA PHE A 170 12.50 -11.38 5.78
C PHE A 170 11.49 -10.51 5.05
N ILE A 171 10.52 -11.14 4.40
CA ILE A 171 9.45 -10.41 3.73
C ILE A 171 8.30 -10.24 4.71
N HIS A 172 7.92 -9.00 4.96
CA HIS A 172 6.88 -8.64 5.94
C HIS A 172 5.60 -8.17 5.28
N ALA A 173 4.47 -8.43 5.95
CA ALA A 173 3.18 -7.86 5.59
C ALA A 173 3.16 -6.34 5.91
N PRO A 174 2.84 -5.46 4.95
CA PRO A 174 2.85 -4.00 5.15
C PRO A 174 1.64 -3.45 5.91
N PHE A 175 0.55 -4.22 6.01
CA PHE A 175 -0.69 -3.89 6.72
C PHE A 175 -1.44 -5.16 7.13
N ASP A 176 -2.50 -5.01 7.96
CA ASP A 176 -3.36 -6.12 8.35
C ASP A 176 -4.25 -6.55 7.18
N GLY A 177 -4.19 -7.82 6.79
CA GLY A 177 -4.93 -8.26 5.62
C GLY A 177 -5.01 -9.77 5.45
N VAL A 178 -5.31 -10.19 4.24
CA VAL A 178 -5.42 -11.60 3.82
C VAL A 178 -4.55 -11.83 2.61
N ILE A 179 -3.85 -12.95 2.61
CA ILE A 179 -3.12 -13.45 1.45
C ILE A 179 -4.13 -13.99 0.43
N ALA A 180 -4.28 -13.29 -0.69
CA ALA A 180 -5.24 -13.67 -1.71
C ALA A 180 -4.69 -14.68 -2.72
N LYS A 181 -3.39 -14.56 -3.03
CA LYS A 181 -2.74 -15.43 -4.01
C LYS A 181 -1.26 -15.59 -3.71
N ARG A 182 -0.78 -16.80 -3.87
CA ARG A 182 0.63 -17.16 -3.87
C ARG A 182 1.11 -17.40 -5.30
N TRP A 183 2.24 -16.80 -5.67
CA TRP A 183 2.81 -16.88 -7.01
C TRP A 183 4.03 -17.79 -7.08
N ILE A 184 4.56 -18.21 -5.93
CA ILE A 184 5.85 -18.87 -5.81
C ILE A 184 5.78 -20.09 -4.89
N PHE A 185 6.81 -20.92 -4.98
CA PHE A 185 7.02 -22.09 -4.11
C PHE A 185 8.37 -22.00 -3.38
N THR A 186 8.49 -22.75 -2.29
CA THR A 186 9.77 -22.92 -1.60
C THR A 186 10.79 -23.51 -2.57
N GLY A 187 11.98 -22.91 -2.62
CA GLY A 187 13.04 -23.27 -3.56
C GLY A 187 13.15 -22.36 -4.77
N ASP A 188 12.13 -21.57 -5.10
CA ASP A 188 12.17 -20.61 -6.19
C ASP A 188 13.19 -19.50 -5.93
N VAL A 189 13.79 -18.98 -7.00
CA VAL A 189 14.69 -17.84 -6.95
C VAL A 189 13.95 -16.60 -7.39
N MET A 190 13.87 -15.63 -6.47
CA MET A 190 13.13 -14.39 -6.65
C MET A 190 14.05 -13.22 -6.97
N ARG A 191 13.54 -12.32 -7.80
CA ARG A 191 14.19 -11.04 -8.13
C ARG A 191 13.42 -9.88 -7.52
N PRO A 192 14.07 -8.73 -7.24
CA PRO A 192 13.38 -7.52 -6.84
C PRO A 192 12.24 -7.17 -7.80
N GLY A 193 11.07 -6.84 -7.23
CA GLY A 193 9.86 -6.50 -7.99
C GLY A 193 9.06 -7.69 -8.53
N GLN A 194 9.51 -8.93 -8.35
CA GLN A 194 8.74 -10.13 -8.69
C GLN A 194 7.76 -10.45 -7.56
N SER A 195 6.47 -10.62 -7.89
CA SER A 195 5.42 -10.88 -6.90
C SER A 195 5.59 -12.25 -6.23
N LEU A 196 5.62 -12.26 -4.88
CA LEU A 196 5.54 -13.46 -4.06
C LEU A 196 4.08 -13.81 -3.75
N PHE A 197 3.39 -12.83 -3.15
CA PHE A 197 2.01 -12.91 -2.72
C PHE A 197 1.26 -11.68 -3.19
N THR A 198 -0.04 -11.87 -3.47
CA THR A 198 -0.99 -10.77 -3.55
C THR A 198 -1.75 -10.70 -2.23
N MET A 199 -1.81 -9.52 -1.63
CA MET A 199 -2.44 -9.28 -0.34
C MET A 199 -3.54 -8.22 -0.46
N TYR A 200 -4.66 -8.41 0.25
CA TYR A 200 -5.78 -7.47 0.33
C TYR A 200 -5.97 -6.91 1.74
N ASP A 201 -6.27 -5.60 1.79
CA ASP A 201 -6.70 -4.93 3.03
C ASP A 201 -8.18 -5.26 3.29
N ARG A 202 -8.48 -5.83 4.46
CA ARG A 202 -9.86 -6.16 4.86
C ARG A 202 -10.62 -5.01 5.48
N GLN A 203 -9.92 -4.02 5.99
CA GLN A 203 -10.55 -2.92 6.74
C GLN A 203 -11.05 -1.81 5.81
N LYS A 204 -10.38 -1.62 4.67
CA LYS A 204 -10.67 -0.53 3.74
C LYS A 204 -11.32 -1.05 2.47
N VAL A 205 -12.60 -1.43 2.60
CA VAL A 205 -13.41 -1.95 1.48
C VAL A 205 -14.32 -0.84 0.95
N TRP A 206 -14.50 -0.76 -0.34
CA TRP A 206 -15.45 0.14 -0.99
C TRP A 206 -16.14 -0.58 -2.16
N VAL A 207 -17.24 -0.02 -2.64
CA VAL A 207 -17.85 -0.45 -3.88
C VAL A 207 -17.37 0.44 -5.02
N GLN A 208 -16.84 -0.16 -6.07
CA GLN A 208 -16.59 0.52 -7.33
C GLN A 208 -17.76 0.26 -8.27
N ALA A 209 -18.45 1.31 -8.70
CA ALA A 209 -19.58 1.24 -9.62
C ALA A 209 -19.30 2.03 -10.89
N ASN A 210 -19.64 1.45 -12.03
CA ASN A 210 -19.46 2.07 -13.34
C ASN A 210 -20.81 2.61 -13.82
N LEU A 211 -20.93 3.92 -13.90
CA LEU A 211 -22.15 4.58 -14.34
C LEU A 211 -22.05 5.08 -15.78
N SER A 212 -23.16 5.02 -16.52
CA SER A 212 -23.23 5.62 -17.84
C SER A 212 -22.99 7.13 -17.76
N GLU A 213 -22.19 7.68 -18.68
CA GLU A 213 -21.92 9.11 -18.83
C GLU A 213 -23.19 9.96 -18.81
N ARG A 214 -24.29 9.46 -19.39
CA ARG A 214 -25.57 10.16 -19.44
C ARG A 214 -26.23 10.41 -18.08
N LYS A 215 -25.83 9.61 -17.06
CA LYS A 215 -26.40 9.66 -15.71
C LYS A 215 -25.51 10.39 -14.71
N ILE A 216 -24.23 10.66 -15.07
CA ILE A 216 -23.22 11.15 -14.12
C ILE A 216 -23.51 12.57 -13.63
N GLU A 217 -24.12 13.42 -14.46
CA GLU A 217 -24.50 14.82 -14.10
C GLU A 217 -25.37 14.88 -12.83
N ARG A 218 -26.19 13.84 -12.61
CA ARG A 218 -27.09 13.74 -11.46
C ARG A 218 -26.41 13.27 -10.18
N ILE A 219 -25.18 12.73 -10.27
CA ILE A 219 -24.44 12.17 -9.14
C ILE A 219 -23.55 13.24 -8.54
N LYS A 220 -23.64 13.41 -7.21
CA LYS A 220 -22.84 14.32 -6.42
C LYS A 220 -22.12 13.56 -5.31
N LEU A 221 -20.97 14.09 -4.86
CA LEU A 221 -20.31 13.58 -3.67
C LEU A 221 -21.25 13.65 -2.46
N GLY A 222 -21.27 12.60 -1.65
CA GLY A 222 -22.15 12.50 -0.49
C GLY A 222 -23.54 11.94 -0.79
N ASN A 223 -23.93 11.70 -2.05
CA ASN A 223 -25.21 11.06 -2.35
C ASN A 223 -25.33 9.71 -1.61
N PRO A 224 -26.46 9.45 -0.93
CA PRO A 224 -26.72 8.16 -0.29
C PRO A 224 -26.86 7.06 -1.35
N VAL A 225 -26.38 5.88 -1.02
CA VAL A 225 -26.43 4.71 -1.91
C VAL A 225 -26.94 3.51 -1.16
N GLU A 226 -27.94 2.83 -1.74
CA GLU A 226 -28.34 1.49 -1.36
C GLU A 226 -27.53 0.48 -2.20
N ILE A 227 -26.98 -0.53 -1.53
CA ILE A 227 -26.09 -1.52 -2.12
C ILE A 227 -26.67 -2.91 -1.80
N THR A 228 -26.83 -3.72 -2.83
CA THR A 228 -27.22 -5.12 -2.70
C THR A 228 -26.08 -5.98 -3.21
N VAL A 229 -25.59 -6.89 -2.36
CA VAL A 229 -24.50 -7.82 -2.70
C VAL A 229 -25.08 -9.14 -3.14
N ASP A 230 -24.71 -9.64 -4.32
CA ASP A 230 -25.28 -10.87 -4.90
C ASP A 230 -25.05 -12.10 -4.02
N ALA A 231 -23.92 -12.13 -3.29
CA ALA A 231 -23.60 -13.20 -2.36
C ALA A 231 -24.50 -13.23 -1.11
N TYR A 232 -25.21 -12.13 -0.80
CA TYR A 232 -26.07 -12.00 0.38
C TYR A 232 -27.47 -11.52 -0.01
N PRO A 233 -28.27 -12.36 -0.67
CA PRO A 233 -29.60 -11.98 -1.15
C PRO A 233 -30.52 -11.58 0.02
N GLY A 234 -31.28 -10.50 -0.18
CA GLY A 234 -32.21 -9.97 0.83
C GLY A 234 -31.58 -9.06 1.89
N ARG A 235 -30.25 -8.89 1.91
CA ARG A 235 -29.59 -7.92 2.76
C ARG A 235 -29.25 -6.63 2.01
N LYS A 236 -29.53 -5.49 2.63
CA LYS A 236 -29.22 -4.17 2.10
C LYS A 236 -28.09 -3.56 2.87
N PHE A 237 -27.11 -3.05 2.17
CA PHE A 237 -26.01 -2.27 2.71
C PHE A 237 -26.20 -0.83 2.30
N TYR A 238 -25.69 0.10 3.08
CA TYR A 238 -25.78 1.52 2.80
C TYR A 238 -24.39 2.15 2.76
N GLY A 239 -24.29 3.22 2.00
CA GLY A 239 -23.05 3.95 1.87
C GLY A 239 -23.26 5.31 1.22
N LYS A 240 -22.17 5.99 0.88
CA LYS A 240 -22.19 7.30 0.23
C LYS A 240 -21.16 7.36 -0.88
N VAL A 241 -21.48 8.10 -1.94
CA VAL A 241 -20.51 8.40 -3.00
C VAL A 241 -19.40 9.28 -2.41
N PHE A 242 -18.16 8.79 -2.40
CA PHE A 242 -17.03 9.56 -1.89
C PHE A 242 -16.01 9.97 -2.96
N THR A 243 -16.07 9.32 -4.15
CA THR A 243 -15.22 9.70 -5.28
C THR A 243 -15.97 9.52 -6.59
N ILE A 244 -15.83 10.49 -7.48
CA ILE A 244 -16.24 10.41 -8.88
C ILE A 244 -14.96 10.59 -9.69
N LYS A 245 -14.58 9.55 -10.48
CA LYS A 245 -13.37 9.66 -11.31
C LYS A 245 -13.62 10.62 -12.46
N SER A 246 -12.64 11.49 -12.73
CA SER A 246 -12.71 12.52 -13.79
C SER A 246 -12.44 12.00 -15.20
N ALA A 247 -12.24 10.68 -15.37
CA ALA A 247 -11.97 10.07 -16.65
C ALA A 247 -12.79 8.78 -16.82
N ALA A 248 -13.24 8.52 -18.04
CA ALA A 248 -13.95 7.31 -18.39
C ALA A 248 -13.04 6.06 -18.26
N ALA A 249 -13.62 4.92 -17.92
CA ALA A 249 -12.88 3.66 -17.76
C ALA A 249 -12.12 3.24 -19.02
N SER A 250 -12.65 3.59 -20.21
CA SER A 250 -12.02 3.30 -21.50
C SER A 250 -10.66 3.97 -21.72
N GLN A 251 -10.37 5.10 -21.04
CA GLN A 251 -9.09 5.78 -21.15
C GLN A 251 -7.92 5.00 -20.52
N PHE A 252 -8.24 4.08 -19.61
CA PHE A 252 -7.26 3.23 -18.92
C PHE A 252 -7.27 1.78 -19.41
N SER A 253 -7.97 1.52 -20.53
CA SER A 253 -7.99 0.19 -21.13
C SER A 253 -6.66 -0.11 -21.82
N VAL A 254 -6.11 -1.31 -21.58
CA VAL A 254 -4.89 -1.80 -22.24
C VAL A 254 -5.08 -1.92 -23.76
N ILE A 255 -6.33 -2.12 -24.21
CA ILE A 255 -6.70 -2.14 -25.63
C ILE A 255 -7.54 -0.89 -25.90
N PRO A 256 -6.95 0.21 -26.44
CA PRO A 256 -7.71 1.39 -26.81
C PRO A 256 -8.68 1.02 -27.94
N GLN A 257 -9.91 1.51 -27.84
CA GLN A 257 -10.86 1.38 -28.95
C GLN A 257 -10.40 2.28 -30.09
N ASN A 258 -9.63 1.71 -31.00
CA ASN A 258 -9.14 2.43 -32.20
C ASN A 258 -10.08 2.14 -33.36
N ASN A 259 -10.92 3.11 -33.72
CA ASN A 259 -11.82 3.05 -34.87
C ASN A 259 -11.04 3.45 -36.15
N ALA A 260 -9.96 2.72 -36.48
CA ALA A 260 -9.15 2.98 -37.66
C ALA A 260 -9.87 2.69 -39.00
N THR A 261 -11.07 2.13 -38.98
CA THR A 261 -11.82 1.67 -40.16
C THR A 261 -12.88 2.66 -40.65
N GLY A 262 -12.90 3.89 -40.18
CA GLY A 262 -13.75 4.97 -40.74
C GLY A 262 -15.20 5.01 -40.29
N ASN A 263 -15.73 3.98 -39.59
CA ASN A 263 -17.09 3.98 -39.04
C ASN A 263 -17.02 4.33 -37.53
N TYR A 264 -17.35 5.59 -37.19
CA TYR A 264 -17.43 6.03 -35.79
C TYR A 264 -18.77 5.62 -35.18
N THR A 265 -18.76 4.59 -34.35
CA THR A 265 -19.93 4.24 -33.53
C THR A 265 -19.77 4.89 -32.14
N LYS A 266 -20.64 5.84 -31.81
CA LYS A 266 -20.66 6.48 -30.47
C LYS A 266 -21.13 5.48 -29.42
N VAL A 267 -20.20 4.92 -28.66
CA VAL A 267 -20.48 4.04 -27.51
C VAL A 267 -20.57 4.90 -26.24
N ALA A 268 -21.64 4.72 -25.46
CA ALA A 268 -21.79 5.41 -24.18
C ALA A 268 -20.65 5.00 -23.23
N GLN A 269 -19.87 5.99 -22.79
CA GLN A 269 -18.76 5.78 -21.87
C GLN A 269 -19.25 5.49 -20.45
N ARG A 270 -18.45 4.77 -19.67
CA ARG A 270 -18.71 4.48 -18.27
C ARG A 270 -17.73 5.24 -17.37
N ILE A 271 -18.26 5.94 -16.40
CA ILE A 271 -17.49 6.72 -15.43
C ILE A 271 -17.52 5.97 -14.11
N PRO A 272 -16.33 5.58 -13.59
CA PRO A 272 -16.24 4.89 -12.31
C PRO A 272 -16.47 5.86 -11.15
N ILE A 273 -17.31 5.44 -10.21
CA ILE A 273 -17.49 6.08 -8.90
C ILE A 273 -17.06 5.11 -7.80
N LYS A 274 -16.63 5.65 -6.66
CA LYS A 274 -16.37 4.86 -5.45
C LYS A 274 -17.39 5.24 -4.37
N ILE A 275 -17.88 4.22 -3.69
CA ILE A 275 -18.93 4.32 -2.68
C ILE A 275 -18.40 3.68 -1.40
N THR A 276 -18.49 4.40 -0.27
CA THR A 276 -18.17 3.85 1.05
C THR A 276 -19.20 2.81 1.46
N LEU A 277 -18.80 1.89 2.33
CA LEU A 277 -19.72 1.00 3.04
C LEU A 277 -19.82 1.50 4.48
N ASP A 278 -21.04 1.78 4.95
CA ASP A 278 -21.26 2.24 6.31
C ASP A 278 -21.05 1.09 7.30
N ALA A 279 -20.19 1.30 8.29
CA ALA A 279 -19.84 0.31 9.31
C ALA A 279 -21.06 -0.20 10.12
N ALA A 280 -22.10 0.62 10.26
CA ALA A 280 -23.35 0.25 10.95
C ALA A 280 -24.15 -0.85 10.23
N THR A 281 -23.91 -1.08 8.95
CA THR A 281 -24.54 -2.13 8.13
C THR A 281 -23.64 -3.36 7.95
N SER A 282 -22.40 -3.29 8.40
CA SER A 282 -21.42 -4.39 8.32
C SER A 282 -21.53 -5.28 9.55
N ASP A 283 -22.30 -6.36 9.43
CA ASP A 283 -22.23 -7.47 10.39
C ASP A 283 -20.80 -8.04 10.36
N PRO A 284 -20.06 -8.10 11.48
CA PRO A 284 -18.70 -8.64 11.51
C PRO A 284 -18.58 -10.08 11.01
N SER A 285 -19.70 -10.81 10.96
CA SER A 285 -19.76 -12.18 10.43
C SER A 285 -19.83 -12.22 8.89
N LEU A 286 -20.05 -11.09 8.22
CA LEU A 286 -20.16 -11.02 6.76
C LEU A 286 -18.82 -10.66 6.14
N TYR A 287 -18.27 -11.59 5.39
CA TYR A 287 -17.04 -11.37 4.63
C TYR A 287 -17.35 -10.78 3.26
N LEU A 288 -17.01 -9.52 3.06
CA LEU A 288 -17.08 -8.85 1.77
C LEU A 288 -15.74 -9.01 1.05
N PHE A 289 -15.69 -9.93 0.09
CA PHE A 289 -14.47 -10.17 -0.67
C PHE A 289 -14.38 -9.25 -1.89
N PRO A 290 -13.18 -8.74 -2.23
CA PRO A 290 -12.95 -8.04 -3.49
C PRO A 290 -13.37 -8.89 -4.69
N GLY A 291 -14.02 -8.26 -5.67
CA GLY A 291 -14.54 -8.95 -6.86
C GLY A 291 -15.97 -9.47 -6.73
N MET A 292 -16.60 -9.41 -5.54
CA MET A 292 -18.04 -9.73 -5.43
C MET A 292 -18.87 -8.72 -6.20
N ASN A 293 -19.83 -9.21 -7.00
CA ASN A 293 -20.77 -8.37 -7.73
C ASN A 293 -21.78 -7.73 -6.78
N VAL A 294 -22.14 -6.51 -7.10
CA VAL A 294 -23.13 -5.74 -6.36
C VAL A 294 -24.02 -4.95 -7.30
N GLU A 295 -25.26 -4.74 -6.91
CA GLU A 295 -26.16 -3.76 -7.51
C GLU A 295 -26.17 -2.51 -6.62
N VAL A 296 -26.06 -1.33 -7.24
CA VAL A 296 -26.11 -0.05 -6.52
C VAL A 296 -27.24 0.83 -7.02
N LYS A 297 -27.94 1.47 -6.07
CA LYS A 297 -28.98 2.47 -6.31
C LYS A 297 -28.58 3.75 -5.61
N VAL A 298 -28.12 4.73 -6.39
CA VAL A 298 -27.70 6.05 -5.88
C VAL A 298 -28.91 6.95 -5.82
N GLN A 299 -29.21 7.49 -4.65
CA GLN A 299 -30.28 8.48 -4.47
C GLN A 299 -29.80 9.83 -4.99
N VAL A 300 -30.49 10.35 -5.99
CA VAL A 300 -30.23 11.66 -6.58
C VAL A 300 -31.41 12.57 -6.29
N GLY A 301 -31.15 13.86 -5.98
CA GLY A 301 -32.25 14.83 -5.77
C GLY A 301 -33.11 14.99 -7.01
N LYS A 302 -34.35 15.44 -6.82
CA LYS A 302 -35.27 15.75 -7.94
C LYS A 302 -34.59 16.69 -8.94
N ARG A 303 -34.81 16.39 -10.21
CA ARG A 303 -34.39 17.26 -11.33
C ARG A 303 -35.05 18.63 -11.14
N SER A 304 -34.25 19.68 -10.87
CA SER A 304 -34.73 21.07 -10.83
C SER A 304 -35.06 21.58 -12.24
#